data_518abb75602a5342df0878ab7ab00f66
#
_entry.id   518abb75602a5342df0878ab7ab00f66
#
_cell.length_a   1.000
_cell.length_b   1.000
_cell.length_c   1.000
_cell.angle_alpha   90.00
_cell.angle_beta   90.00
_cell.angle_gamma   90.00
#
_symmetry.space_group_name_H-M   'P 1'
#
loop_
_entity.id
_entity.type
_entity.pdbx_description
1 polymer ?
#
loop_
_entity_poly.entity_id
_entity_poly.type
_entity_poly.pdbx_seq_one_letter_code
_entity_poly.pdbx_strand_id
1 'polypeptide(L)'
;MSNMFCFQCQQTAGGSACINTGVCGKQPSTSNLQDELVCELIKLAELSKNENKHSAVADRLIIDGLFTTLTNVNFDDNAIKEFMGRVKNEQNKISRPEAEKIQVIDLWDGDTDIVSLRSTLLFGLKGMAAYAHHAMNLGYTDNEVLKWFYKGLCEVNREHSVTEWIELIMEFGQVNFKCMELLDKANTESFGNPVPTRVNVDIKKGPFIVVSGHDLNDLSQLLEQTEKTGVNVYTHCEMLPAHGYPELNKYHNLAGNFGTAWQSQQTEFENIPAPVLFTTNCLMPPRPSYKDRIYTTSVVGYDGMVHISDTRAGKKDFTPLIKHAQKLGGYEHDRSMSGINGGHMLTTGFGHSAVLSQAGKIIDAIKAGHVKHIFLVGGCDGAHPGRNYYTEFVKQTPMDTLVLTLACGKYRFNDLDLGEIDGIPRILDMGQCNDSYSAIKVALALADAFHCSINDLPLTLVLSWYEQKAVCILLTLLSLGVRNMYIGPTLPAFMSETVIKYLVENYKLNPITAPEQDMDAILKR
;
A
#
# COMPACT_ATOMS: atom_id res chain seq x y z
N MET A 1 -21.37 -26.64 0.55
CA MET A 1 -20.63 -25.47 0.04
C MET A 1 -19.69 -25.06 1.14
N SER A 2 -18.39 -24.96 0.89
CA SER A 2 -17.46 -24.49 1.89
C SER A 2 -17.73 -22.99 2.12
N ASN A 3 -18.17 -22.63 3.32
CA ASN A 3 -18.31 -21.23 3.71
C ASN A 3 -16.92 -20.60 3.84
N MET A 4 -16.81 -19.31 3.54
CA MET A 4 -15.65 -18.50 3.87
C MET A 4 -16.02 -17.52 4.97
N PHE A 5 -15.01 -16.98 5.64
CA PHE A 5 -15.17 -15.81 6.49
C PHE A 5 -14.02 -14.83 6.19
N CYS A 6 -14.36 -13.60 5.81
CA CYS A 6 -13.34 -12.59 5.53
C CYS A 6 -13.91 -11.19 5.78
N PHE A 7 -13.24 -10.40 6.60
CA PHE A 7 -13.63 -9.03 6.96
C PHE A 7 -12.45 -8.04 6.93
N GLN A 8 -11.37 -8.38 6.21
CA GLN A 8 -10.07 -7.71 6.33
C GLN A 8 -9.93 -6.41 5.51
N CYS A 9 -10.90 -6.05 4.65
CA CYS A 9 -10.77 -4.87 3.78
C CYS A 9 -12.01 -3.97 3.82
N GLN A 10 -11.87 -2.76 3.29
CA GLN A 10 -12.92 -1.74 3.25
C GLN A 10 -14.16 -2.19 2.46
N GLN A 11 -14.01 -3.11 1.49
CA GLN A 11 -15.12 -3.62 0.68
C GLN A 11 -15.87 -4.80 1.32
N THR A 12 -15.60 -5.11 2.57
CA THR A 12 -16.27 -6.21 3.27
C THR A 12 -17.78 -6.14 3.13
N ALA A 13 -18.39 -7.25 2.71
CA ALA A 13 -19.82 -7.32 2.39
C ALA A 13 -20.69 -6.89 3.58
N GLY A 14 -21.58 -5.95 3.34
CA GLY A 14 -22.49 -5.43 4.36
C GLY A 14 -21.82 -4.79 5.58
N GLY A 15 -20.51 -4.48 5.49
CA GLY A 15 -19.73 -3.95 6.61
C GLY A 15 -19.57 -4.94 7.78
N SER A 16 -19.76 -6.25 7.53
CA SER A 16 -19.65 -7.30 8.55
C SER A 16 -18.70 -8.42 8.15
N ALA A 17 -19.02 -9.22 7.12
CA ALA A 17 -18.15 -10.25 6.60
C ALA A 17 -18.55 -10.71 5.19
N CYS A 18 -17.57 -11.13 4.39
CA CYS A 18 -17.79 -11.92 3.17
C CYS A 18 -17.87 -13.40 3.56
N ILE A 19 -19.01 -14.04 3.32
CA ILE A 19 -19.28 -15.42 3.76
C ILE A 19 -19.48 -16.42 2.61
N ASN A 20 -19.72 -15.95 1.39
CA ASN A 20 -19.93 -16.77 0.19
C ASN A 20 -18.84 -16.55 -0.87
N THR A 21 -18.60 -15.29 -1.20
CA THR A 21 -17.57 -14.85 -2.14
C THR A 21 -17.14 -13.46 -1.71
N GLY A 22 -15.84 -13.17 -1.76
CA GLY A 22 -15.32 -11.85 -1.47
C GLY A 22 -15.83 -10.81 -2.47
N VAL A 23 -16.17 -9.60 -2.02
CA VAL A 23 -16.49 -8.47 -2.92
C VAL A 23 -15.32 -8.20 -3.89
N CYS A 24 -14.09 -8.47 -3.47
CA CYS A 24 -12.88 -8.42 -4.29
C CYS A 24 -12.76 -9.57 -5.32
N GLY A 25 -13.71 -10.50 -5.38
CA GLY A 25 -13.69 -11.69 -6.23
C GLY A 25 -13.01 -12.93 -5.62
N LYS A 26 -12.49 -12.85 -4.38
CA LYS A 26 -11.88 -13.99 -3.68
C LYS A 26 -12.91 -15.12 -3.52
N GLN A 27 -12.52 -16.32 -3.92
CA GLN A 27 -13.35 -17.52 -3.76
C GLN A 27 -13.19 -18.11 -2.34
N PRO A 28 -14.17 -18.91 -1.85
CA PRO A 28 -14.07 -19.57 -0.56
C PRO A 28 -12.82 -20.44 -0.41
N SER A 29 -12.42 -21.17 -1.45
CA SER A 29 -11.18 -21.98 -1.45
C SER A 29 -9.95 -21.12 -1.18
N THR A 30 -9.82 -20.02 -1.89
CA THR A 30 -8.70 -19.08 -1.73
C THR A 30 -8.69 -18.46 -0.34
N SER A 31 -9.86 -18.05 0.19
CA SER A 31 -9.95 -17.49 1.53
C SER A 31 -9.47 -18.46 2.59
N ASN A 32 -9.99 -19.70 2.55
CA ASN A 32 -9.64 -20.73 3.51
C ASN A 32 -8.15 -21.14 3.42
N LEU A 33 -7.59 -21.23 2.20
CA LEU A 33 -6.16 -21.47 2.01
C LEU A 33 -5.28 -20.34 2.56
N GLN A 34 -5.72 -19.08 2.45
CA GLN A 34 -5.00 -17.96 3.06
C GLN A 34 -5.05 -18.01 4.59
N ASP A 35 -6.17 -18.41 5.18
CA ASP A 35 -6.27 -18.60 6.63
C ASP A 35 -5.40 -19.80 7.10
N GLU A 36 -5.40 -20.92 6.36
CA GLU A 36 -4.49 -22.03 6.63
C GLU A 36 -3.01 -21.59 6.53
N LEU A 37 -2.65 -20.79 5.52
CA LEU A 37 -1.30 -20.27 5.40
C LEU A 37 -0.93 -19.42 6.61
N VAL A 38 -1.81 -18.54 7.10
CA VAL A 38 -1.57 -17.75 8.32
C VAL A 38 -1.32 -18.68 9.52
N CYS A 39 -2.11 -19.73 9.68
CA CYS A 39 -1.90 -20.73 10.74
C CYS A 39 -0.53 -21.41 10.63
N GLU A 40 -0.10 -21.76 9.42
CA GLU A 40 1.23 -22.37 9.23
C GLU A 40 2.38 -21.37 9.48
N LEU A 41 2.19 -20.07 9.20
CA LEU A 41 3.17 -19.04 9.55
C LEU A 41 3.26 -18.83 11.08
N ILE A 42 2.14 -18.88 11.78
CA ILE A 42 2.11 -18.84 13.26
C ILE A 42 2.89 -20.04 13.82
N LYS A 43 2.65 -21.27 13.30
CA LYS A 43 3.40 -22.45 13.72
C LYS A 43 4.90 -22.32 13.46
N LEU A 44 5.29 -21.78 12.30
CA LEU A 44 6.69 -21.53 11.98
C LEU A 44 7.34 -20.54 12.97
N ALA A 45 6.62 -19.47 13.33
CA ALA A 45 7.10 -18.48 14.29
C ALA A 45 7.25 -19.07 15.71
N GLU A 46 6.25 -19.81 16.20
CA GLU A 46 6.30 -20.49 17.51
C GLU A 46 7.44 -21.51 17.56
N LEU A 47 7.59 -22.33 16.53
CA LEU A 47 8.62 -23.34 16.45
C LEU A 47 10.02 -22.71 16.43
N SER A 48 10.22 -21.67 15.65
CA SER A 48 11.50 -20.95 15.59
C SER A 48 11.88 -20.32 16.93
N LYS A 49 10.90 -19.78 17.66
CA LYS A 49 11.08 -19.21 18.99
C LYS A 49 11.44 -20.29 20.02
N ASN A 50 10.68 -21.42 20.05
CA ASN A 50 10.86 -22.49 21.01
C ASN A 50 12.21 -23.19 20.85
N GLU A 51 12.64 -23.41 19.61
CA GLU A 51 13.93 -24.04 19.28
C GLU A 51 15.10 -23.03 19.22
N ASN A 52 14.82 -21.73 19.39
CA ASN A 52 15.78 -20.63 19.23
C ASN A 52 16.55 -20.72 17.89
N LYS A 53 15.81 -21.06 16.81
CA LYS A 53 16.35 -21.24 15.47
C LYS A 53 15.70 -20.24 14.50
N HIS A 54 16.44 -19.21 14.18
CA HIS A 54 16.07 -18.23 13.15
C HIS A 54 16.91 -18.46 11.89
N SER A 55 16.28 -18.37 10.73
CA SER A 55 16.98 -18.48 9.45
C SER A 55 16.45 -17.41 8.48
N ALA A 56 17.32 -16.94 7.59
CA ALA A 56 16.91 -16.02 6.53
C ALA A 56 15.80 -16.61 5.63
N VAL A 57 15.70 -17.93 5.55
CA VAL A 57 14.63 -18.63 4.84
C VAL A 57 13.32 -18.50 5.60
N ALA A 58 13.31 -18.71 6.91
CA ALA A 58 12.12 -18.55 7.74
C ALA A 58 11.65 -17.09 7.76
N ASP A 59 12.57 -16.12 7.89
CA ASP A 59 12.26 -14.70 7.83
C ASP A 59 11.54 -14.35 6.51
N ARG A 60 12.11 -14.79 5.38
CA ARG A 60 11.52 -14.57 4.06
C ARG A 60 10.15 -15.24 3.90
N LEU A 61 9.99 -16.47 4.38
CA LEU A 61 8.72 -17.20 4.33
C LEU A 61 7.62 -16.53 5.15
N ILE A 62 7.95 -16.00 6.33
CA ILE A 62 6.98 -15.28 7.17
C ILE A 62 6.54 -14.00 6.46
N ILE A 63 7.47 -13.19 5.97
CA ILE A 63 7.17 -11.92 5.32
C ILE A 63 6.40 -12.14 4.01
N ASP A 64 6.88 -12.98 3.11
CA ASP A 64 6.21 -13.25 1.83
C ASP A 64 4.86 -13.93 2.03
N GLY A 65 4.75 -14.83 3.02
CA GLY A 65 3.50 -15.51 3.33
C GLY A 65 2.42 -14.56 3.87
N LEU A 66 2.76 -13.68 4.79
CA LEU A 66 1.84 -12.64 5.27
C LEU A 66 1.43 -11.72 4.12
N PHE A 67 2.38 -11.28 3.28
CA PHE A 67 2.10 -10.43 2.13
C PHE A 67 1.21 -11.13 1.09
N THR A 68 1.41 -12.43 0.84
CA THR A 68 0.54 -13.24 -0.03
C THR A 68 -0.93 -13.17 0.37
N THR A 69 -1.22 -13.05 1.67
CA THR A 69 -2.58 -13.03 2.22
C THR A 69 -3.23 -11.63 2.29
N LEU A 70 -2.54 -10.58 1.85
CA LEU A 70 -3.13 -9.25 1.73
C LEU A 70 -4.29 -9.23 0.74
N THR A 71 -5.17 -8.25 0.90
CA THR A 71 -6.26 -8.01 -0.05
C THR A 71 -5.73 -7.73 -1.46
N ASN A 72 -6.28 -8.41 -2.45
CA ASN A 72 -5.96 -8.25 -3.88
C ASN A 72 -4.47 -8.47 -4.24
N VAL A 73 -3.84 -9.47 -3.60
CA VAL A 73 -2.48 -9.92 -3.92
C VAL A 73 -2.53 -11.26 -4.64
N ASN A 74 -2.93 -12.33 -3.98
CA ASN A 74 -2.87 -13.66 -4.56
C ASN A 74 -4.24 -14.37 -4.54
N PHE A 75 -4.71 -14.73 -5.73
CA PHE A 75 -5.95 -15.47 -5.98
C PHE A 75 -5.68 -16.84 -6.60
N ASP A 76 -4.42 -17.28 -6.66
CA ASP A 76 -4.03 -18.59 -7.21
C ASP A 76 -3.91 -19.62 -6.09
N ASP A 77 -4.90 -20.50 -6.00
CA ASP A 77 -4.95 -21.57 -5.00
C ASP A 77 -3.74 -22.51 -5.08
N ASN A 78 -3.19 -22.74 -6.29
CA ASN A 78 -2.03 -23.63 -6.47
C ASN A 78 -0.75 -22.95 -5.98
N ALA A 79 -0.56 -21.67 -6.28
CA ALA A 79 0.57 -20.90 -5.79
C ALA A 79 0.57 -20.81 -4.25
N ILE A 80 -0.61 -20.63 -3.63
CA ILE A 80 -0.75 -20.58 -2.16
C ILE A 80 -0.41 -21.96 -1.55
N LYS A 81 -0.90 -23.07 -2.14
CA LYS A 81 -0.57 -24.43 -1.67
C LYS A 81 0.91 -24.75 -1.80
N GLU A 82 1.54 -24.37 -2.90
CA GLU A 82 2.98 -24.53 -3.09
C GLU A 82 3.76 -23.74 -2.05
N PHE A 83 3.36 -22.50 -1.80
CA PHE A 83 3.98 -21.65 -0.78
C PHE A 83 3.84 -22.28 0.62
N MET A 84 2.65 -22.75 0.97
CA MET A 84 2.39 -23.46 2.24
C MET A 84 3.23 -24.73 2.37
N GLY A 85 3.46 -25.45 1.28
CA GLY A 85 4.39 -26.59 1.24
C GLY A 85 5.82 -26.19 1.60
N ARG A 86 6.29 -25.03 1.13
CA ARG A 86 7.61 -24.48 1.50
C ARG A 86 7.70 -24.14 2.99
N VAL A 87 6.64 -23.55 3.56
CA VAL A 87 6.55 -23.25 5.00
C VAL A 87 6.63 -24.52 5.83
N LYS A 88 5.83 -25.55 5.49
CA LYS A 88 5.86 -26.86 6.18
C LYS A 88 7.22 -27.56 6.05
N ASN A 89 7.88 -27.46 4.92
CA ASN A 89 9.23 -27.99 4.75
C ASN A 89 10.24 -27.29 5.67
N GLU A 90 10.14 -25.98 5.87
CA GLU A 90 11.04 -25.25 6.79
C GLU A 90 10.74 -25.63 8.26
N GLN A 91 9.47 -25.75 8.65
CA GLN A 91 9.08 -26.27 9.97
C GLN A 91 9.71 -27.64 10.24
N ASN A 92 9.64 -28.57 9.26
CA ASN A 92 10.21 -29.91 9.39
C ASN A 92 11.75 -29.90 9.54
N LYS A 93 12.45 -28.96 8.94
CA LYS A 93 13.90 -28.79 9.13
C LYS A 93 14.26 -28.28 10.53
N ILE A 94 13.40 -27.46 11.14
CA ILE A 94 13.61 -26.98 12.51
C ILE A 94 13.35 -28.11 13.49
N SER A 95 12.13 -28.66 13.55
CA SER A 95 11.77 -29.83 14.35
C SER A 95 10.38 -30.35 13.97
N ARG A 96 10.32 -31.43 13.20
CA ARG A 96 9.04 -32.04 12.82
C ARG A 96 8.17 -32.47 14.00
N PRO A 97 8.70 -33.19 15.04
CA PRO A 97 7.87 -33.59 16.17
C PRO A 97 7.26 -32.46 16.97
N GLU A 98 7.96 -31.33 17.08
CA GLU A 98 7.45 -30.17 17.79
C GLU A 98 6.45 -29.38 16.93
N ALA A 99 6.67 -29.29 15.60
CA ALA A 99 5.73 -28.63 14.68
C ALA A 99 4.33 -29.28 14.71
N GLU A 100 4.27 -30.64 14.82
CA GLU A 100 3.01 -31.37 14.88
C GLU A 100 2.24 -31.14 16.20
N LYS A 101 2.89 -30.64 17.26
CA LYS A 101 2.27 -30.38 18.57
C LYS A 101 1.68 -28.99 18.70
N ILE A 102 2.15 -28.02 17.88
CA ILE A 102 1.70 -26.63 17.97
C ILE A 102 0.26 -26.53 17.49
N GLN A 103 -0.61 -26.07 18.36
CA GLN A 103 -2.01 -25.78 18.05
C GLN A 103 -2.16 -24.28 17.81
N VAL A 104 -2.89 -23.92 16.77
CA VAL A 104 -3.29 -22.53 16.51
C VAL A 104 -4.76 -22.40 16.87
N ILE A 105 -5.09 -21.36 17.66
CA ILE A 105 -6.46 -21.06 18.06
C ILE A 105 -7.30 -20.68 16.83
N ASP A 106 -8.62 -20.77 16.95
CA ASP A 106 -9.49 -20.15 15.94
C ASP A 106 -9.33 -18.62 16.03
N LEU A 107 -8.77 -18.03 14.99
CA LEU A 107 -8.42 -16.59 14.97
C LEU A 107 -9.66 -15.70 14.96
N TRP A 108 -10.79 -16.23 14.51
CA TRP A 108 -12.03 -15.50 14.27
C TRP A 108 -13.13 -15.79 15.28
N ASP A 109 -12.89 -16.73 16.23
CA ASP A 109 -13.82 -17.07 17.31
C ASP A 109 -13.41 -16.45 18.64
N GLY A 110 -14.42 -16.14 19.49
CA GLY A 110 -14.25 -15.60 20.83
C GLY A 110 -15.01 -14.30 21.09
N ASP A 111 -14.58 -13.62 22.15
CA ASP A 111 -15.12 -12.30 22.50
C ASP A 111 -14.89 -11.29 21.38
N THR A 112 -15.92 -10.53 21.04
CA THR A 112 -15.91 -9.61 19.88
C THR A 112 -14.81 -8.55 19.97
N ASP A 113 -14.53 -8.02 21.16
CA ASP A 113 -13.49 -7.01 21.35
C ASP A 113 -12.10 -7.63 21.24
N ILE A 114 -11.92 -8.85 21.76
CA ILE A 114 -10.67 -9.61 21.65
C ILE A 114 -10.40 -9.99 20.19
N VAL A 115 -11.39 -10.52 19.47
CA VAL A 115 -11.27 -10.84 18.04
C VAL A 115 -10.94 -9.58 17.23
N SER A 116 -11.55 -8.43 17.55
CA SER A 116 -11.28 -7.14 16.93
C SER A 116 -9.81 -6.73 17.11
N LEU A 117 -9.29 -6.77 18.33
CA LEU A 117 -7.92 -6.35 18.65
C LEU A 117 -6.88 -7.33 18.06
N ARG A 118 -7.14 -8.66 18.16
CA ARG A 118 -6.33 -9.70 17.51
C ARG A 118 -6.25 -9.49 16.01
N SER A 119 -7.40 -9.24 15.37
CA SER A 119 -7.48 -8.98 13.92
C SER A 119 -6.74 -7.70 13.55
N THR A 120 -6.85 -6.65 14.36
CA THR A 120 -6.15 -5.39 14.16
C THR A 120 -4.64 -5.61 14.13
N LEU A 121 -4.08 -6.36 15.09
CA LEU A 121 -2.66 -6.69 15.10
C LEU A 121 -2.26 -7.56 13.92
N LEU A 122 -3.01 -8.64 13.62
CA LEU A 122 -2.72 -9.53 12.50
C LEU A 122 -2.73 -8.78 11.16
N PHE A 123 -3.71 -7.90 10.94
CA PHE A 123 -3.80 -7.11 9.72
C PHE A 123 -2.70 -6.04 9.66
N GLY A 124 -2.31 -5.49 10.80
CA GLY A 124 -1.11 -4.67 10.90
C GLY A 124 0.15 -5.43 10.45
N LEU A 125 0.37 -6.65 10.96
CA LEU A 125 1.49 -7.51 10.57
C LEU A 125 1.50 -7.80 9.06
N LYS A 126 0.34 -8.11 8.47
CA LYS A 126 0.23 -8.28 7.01
C LYS A 126 0.67 -7.03 6.26
N GLY A 127 0.24 -5.83 6.71
CA GLY A 127 0.64 -4.56 6.11
C GLY A 127 2.14 -4.30 6.22
N MET A 128 2.72 -4.49 7.41
CA MET A 128 4.17 -4.34 7.65
C MET A 128 4.99 -5.32 6.80
N ALA A 129 4.47 -6.53 6.55
CA ALA A 129 5.14 -7.52 5.72
C ALA A 129 5.34 -7.05 4.28
N ALA A 130 4.40 -6.28 3.71
CA ALA A 130 4.59 -5.69 2.40
C ALA A 130 5.78 -4.71 2.37
N TYR A 131 5.96 -3.89 3.40
CA TYR A 131 7.11 -2.97 3.50
C TYR A 131 8.42 -3.71 3.67
N ALA A 132 8.47 -4.68 4.58
CA ALA A 132 9.64 -5.52 4.80
C ALA A 132 10.03 -6.30 3.54
N HIS A 133 9.05 -6.83 2.79
CA HIS A 133 9.28 -7.52 1.52
C HIS A 133 10.04 -6.64 0.51
N HIS A 134 9.58 -5.40 0.30
CA HIS A 134 10.23 -4.48 -0.63
C HIS A 134 11.64 -4.10 -0.18
N ALA A 135 11.83 -3.83 1.11
CA ALA A 135 13.16 -3.56 1.67
C ALA A 135 14.11 -4.75 1.46
N MET A 136 13.63 -5.98 1.73
CA MET A 136 14.42 -7.21 1.53
C MET A 136 14.77 -7.44 0.05
N ASN A 137 13.88 -7.10 -0.90
CA ASN A 137 14.15 -7.20 -2.33
C ASN A 137 15.32 -6.29 -2.77
N LEU A 138 15.56 -5.22 -2.04
CA LEU A 138 16.67 -4.30 -2.23
C LEU A 138 17.90 -4.63 -1.34
N GLY A 139 17.84 -5.71 -0.56
CA GLY A 139 18.93 -6.16 0.31
C GLY A 139 18.97 -5.52 1.69
N TYR A 140 17.89 -4.84 2.12
CA TYR A 140 17.79 -4.18 3.41
C TYR A 140 16.95 -4.98 4.38
N THR A 141 17.47 -5.19 5.59
CA THR A 141 16.77 -5.85 6.69
C THR A 141 17.07 -5.13 8.01
N ASP A 142 16.16 -5.24 8.97
CA ASP A 142 16.35 -4.78 10.34
C ASP A 142 15.99 -5.89 11.32
N ASN A 143 16.89 -6.17 12.27
CA ASN A 143 16.73 -7.28 13.21
C ASN A 143 15.56 -7.09 14.20
N GLU A 144 15.22 -5.86 14.57
CA GLU A 144 14.10 -5.59 15.46
C GLU A 144 12.77 -5.82 14.73
N VAL A 145 12.68 -5.34 13.49
CA VAL A 145 11.53 -5.61 12.61
C VAL A 145 11.35 -7.11 12.39
N LEU A 146 12.42 -7.84 12.05
CA LEU A 146 12.36 -9.29 11.85
C LEU A 146 11.89 -10.01 13.12
N LYS A 147 12.49 -9.73 14.27
CA LYS A 147 12.09 -10.34 15.57
C LYS A 147 10.63 -10.06 15.91
N TRP A 148 10.14 -8.88 15.53
CA TRP A 148 8.77 -8.50 15.85
C TRP A 148 7.73 -9.29 15.03
N PHE A 149 8.04 -9.71 13.80
CA PHE A 149 7.17 -10.64 13.06
C PHE A 149 6.96 -11.95 13.82
N TYR A 150 8.03 -12.53 14.36
CA TYR A 150 7.91 -13.74 15.20
C TYR A 150 7.13 -13.47 16.49
N LYS A 151 7.44 -12.38 17.19
CA LYS A 151 6.71 -11.95 18.38
C LYS A 151 5.22 -11.80 18.06
N GLY A 152 4.89 -10.98 17.08
CA GLY A 152 3.50 -10.66 16.74
C GLY A 152 2.68 -11.88 16.35
N LEU A 153 3.24 -12.79 15.53
CA LEU A 153 2.56 -14.03 15.16
C LEU A 153 2.35 -14.95 16.38
N CYS A 154 3.32 -15.05 17.29
CA CYS A 154 3.14 -15.81 18.52
C CYS A 154 2.09 -15.19 19.44
N GLU A 155 2.06 -13.85 19.56
CA GLU A 155 1.08 -13.18 20.43
C GLU A 155 -0.34 -13.24 19.85
N VAL A 156 -0.51 -13.27 18.52
CA VAL A 156 -1.81 -13.53 17.87
C VAL A 156 -2.39 -14.90 18.25
N ASN A 157 -1.55 -15.88 18.55
CA ASN A 157 -1.93 -17.24 18.98
C ASN A 157 -2.14 -17.37 20.51
N ARG A 158 -2.29 -16.26 21.22
CA ARG A 158 -2.43 -16.23 22.68
C ARG A 158 -3.68 -15.49 23.12
N GLU A 159 -4.08 -15.79 24.36
CA GLU A 159 -5.10 -15.02 25.04
C GLU A 159 -4.45 -13.84 25.77
N HIS A 160 -5.02 -12.66 25.57
CA HIS A 160 -4.63 -11.43 26.22
C HIS A 160 -5.87 -10.67 26.69
N SER A 161 -5.72 -9.89 27.74
CA SER A 161 -6.71 -8.88 28.13
C SER A 161 -6.75 -7.72 27.10
N VAL A 162 -7.82 -6.95 27.10
CA VAL A 162 -7.95 -5.76 26.23
C VAL A 162 -6.75 -4.80 26.41
N THR A 163 -6.30 -4.60 27.65
CA THR A 163 -5.16 -3.72 27.95
C THR A 163 -3.87 -4.24 27.31
N GLU A 164 -3.56 -5.53 27.47
CA GLU A 164 -2.37 -6.15 26.86
C GLU A 164 -2.42 -6.10 25.33
N TRP A 165 -3.60 -6.31 24.71
CA TRP A 165 -3.76 -6.14 23.26
C TRP A 165 -3.47 -4.72 22.82
N ILE A 166 -3.95 -3.70 23.54
CA ILE A 166 -3.68 -2.29 23.22
C ILE A 166 -2.18 -2.01 23.33
N GLU A 167 -1.50 -2.49 24.36
CA GLU A 167 -0.05 -2.33 24.53
C GLU A 167 0.73 -2.96 23.38
N LEU A 168 0.37 -4.20 22.97
CA LEU A 168 0.97 -4.88 21.82
C LEU A 168 0.75 -4.11 20.50
N ILE A 169 -0.43 -3.59 20.28
CA ILE A 169 -0.77 -2.79 19.08
C ILE A 169 0.03 -1.48 19.06
N MET A 170 0.20 -0.84 20.19
CA MET A 170 0.99 0.40 20.28
C MET A 170 2.49 0.13 20.06
N GLU A 171 3.03 -0.94 20.62
CA GLU A 171 4.40 -1.40 20.35
C GLU A 171 4.57 -1.75 18.86
N PHE A 172 3.61 -2.48 18.28
CA PHE A 172 3.61 -2.75 16.84
C PHE A 172 3.71 -1.48 16.00
N GLY A 173 2.93 -0.45 16.33
CA GLY A 173 2.93 0.82 15.61
C GLY A 173 4.32 1.48 15.57
N GLN A 174 5.08 1.41 16.67
CA GLN A 174 6.46 1.92 16.73
C GLN A 174 7.42 1.11 15.87
N VAL A 175 7.30 -0.22 15.89
CA VAL A 175 8.14 -1.09 15.05
C VAL A 175 7.78 -0.96 13.58
N ASN A 176 6.49 -0.79 13.24
CA ASN A 176 6.10 -0.52 11.87
C ASN A 176 6.67 0.81 11.37
N PHE A 177 6.77 1.83 12.21
CA PHE A 177 7.44 3.09 11.85
C PHE A 177 8.91 2.85 11.44
N LYS A 178 9.66 2.01 12.18
CA LYS A 178 11.01 1.60 11.78
C LYS A 178 11.02 0.81 10.47
N CYS A 179 10.03 -0.05 10.24
CA CYS A 179 9.93 -0.79 8.99
C CYS A 179 9.67 0.15 7.79
N MET A 180 8.83 1.17 7.98
CA MET A 180 8.59 2.22 6.98
C MET A 180 9.86 3.03 6.70
N GLU A 181 10.63 3.40 7.73
CA GLU A 181 11.94 4.06 7.60
C GLU A 181 12.94 3.19 6.86
N LEU A 182 12.97 1.88 7.16
CA LEU A 182 13.83 0.91 6.47
C LEU A 182 13.53 0.87 4.97
N LEU A 183 12.26 0.86 4.58
CA LEU A 183 11.87 0.87 3.18
C LEU A 183 12.19 2.19 2.49
N ASP A 184 11.92 3.33 3.14
CA ASP A 184 12.31 4.65 2.62
C ASP A 184 13.81 4.72 2.34
N LYS A 185 14.63 4.26 3.31
CA LYS A 185 16.07 4.14 3.16
C LYS A 185 16.45 3.23 1.98
N ALA A 186 15.84 2.05 1.89
CA ALA A 186 16.13 1.10 0.82
C ALA A 186 15.83 1.70 -0.57
N ASN A 187 14.69 2.38 -0.72
CA ASN A 187 14.30 3.03 -1.97
C ASN A 187 15.22 4.21 -2.31
N THR A 188 15.48 5.10 -1.34
CA THR A 188 16.26 6.33 -1.59
C THR A 188 17.74 6.06 -1.80
N GLU A 189 18.34 5.07 -1.12
CA GLU A 189 19.72 4.65 -1.37
C GLU A 189 19.88 3.90 -2.70
N SER A 190 18.84 3.15 -3.15
CA SER A 190 18.89 2.40 -4.41
C SER A 190 18.57 3.26 -5.63
N PHE A 191 17.62 4.19 -5.52
CA PHE A 191 17.08 4.92 -6.67
C PHE A 191 17.25 6.44 -6.60
N GLY A 192 17.86 6.95 -5.53
CA GLY A 192 18.03 8.38 -5.23
C GLY A 192 16.81 8.97 -4.54
N ASN A 193 16.98 10.15 -3.93
CA ASN A 193 15.85 10.87 -3.33
C ASN A 193 14.90 11.34 -4.43
N PRO A 194 13.57 11.15 -4.28
CA PRO A 194 12.59 11.65 -5.23
C PRO A 194 12.69 13.17 -5.42
N VAL A 195 12.58 13.60 -6.67
CA VAL A 195 12.55 15.00 -7.07
C VAL A 195 11.22 15.33 -7.75
N PRO A 196 10.66 16.54 -7.56
CA PRO A 196 9.43 16.96 -8.21
C PRO A 196 9.51 16.80 -9.73
N THR A 197 8.65 15.95 -10.28
CA THR A 197 8.68 15.56 -11.70
C THR A 197 7.27 15.63 -12.29
N ARG A 198 7.17 16.25 -13.47
CA ARG A 198 5.93 16.27 -14.25
C ARG A 198 5.86 15.04 -15.13
N VAL A 199 4.72 14.34 -15.10
CA VAL A 199 4.50 13.07 -15.80
C VAL A 199 3.33 13.22 -16.77
N ASN A 200 3.59 12.93 -18.04
CA ASN A 200 2.57 12.94 -19.09
C ASN A 200 1.67 11.69 -18.98
N VAL A 201 0.38 11.84 -19.27
CA VAL A 201 -0.58 10.74 -19.35
C VAL A 201 -0.88 10.29 -20.78
N ASP A 202 -0.39 11.01 -21.81
CA ASP A 202 -0.56 10.63 -23.20
C ASP A 202 0.27 9.38 -23.55
N ILE A 203 -0.28 8.51 -24.38
CA ILE A 203 0.38 7.27 -24.79
C ILE A 203 0.91 7.41 -26.22
N LYS A 204 2.23 7.24 -26.38
CA LYS A 204 2.90 7.26 -27.67
C LYS A 204 2.52 6.03 -28.50
N LYS A 205 2.48 6.19 -29.83
CA LYS A 205 2.34 5.08 -30.77
C LYS A 205 3.45 4.04 -30.59
N GLY A 206 3.17 2.81 -30.97
CA GLY A 206 4.12 1.70 -30.91
C GLY A 206 3.96 0.81 -29.69
N PRO A 207 4.80 -0.22 -29.57
CA PRO A 207 4.69 -1.21 -28.50
C PRO A 207 5.00 -0.60 -27.14
N PHE A 208 4.21 -1.02 -26.14
CA PHE A 208 4.39 -0.57 -24.77
C PHE A 208 3.98 -1.66 -23.76
N ILE A 209 4.44 -1.48 -22.53
CA ILE A 209 4.09 -2.28 -21.33
C ILE A 209 3.51 -1.34 -20.29
N VAL A 210 2.45 -1.76 -19.60
CA VAL A 210 1.93 -1.06 -18.42
C VAL A 210 2.40 -1.81 -17.17
N VAL A 211 2.96 -1.09 -16.19
CA VAL A 211 3.43 -1.65 -14.93
C VAL A 211 2.63 -1.11 -13.77
N SER A 212 1.94 -2.00 -13.06
CA SER A 212 1.12 -1.68 -11.89
C SER A 212 1.70 -2.33 -10.63
N GLY A 213 1.41 -1.75 -9.46
CA GLY A 213 1.92 -2.22 -8.17
C GLY A 213 2.93 -1.26 -7.57
N HIS A 214 3.87 -1.78 -6.76
CA HIS A 214 4.73 -0.96 -5.91
C HIS A 214 6.23 -1.24 -6.05
N ASP A 215 6.62 -2.39 -6.63
CA ASP A 215 8.01 -2.87 -6.60
C ASP A 215 8.89 -2.10 -7.57
N LEU A 216 9.70 -1.18 -7.04
CA LEU A 216 10.62 -0.37 -7.83
C LEU A 216 11.81 -1.18 -8.37
N ASN A 217 12.18 -2.29 -7.69
CA ASN A 217 13.24 -3.17 -8.16
C ASN A 217 12.81 -3.92 -9.42
N ASP A 218 11.58 -4.42 -9.48
CA ASP A 218 11.03 -5.05 -10.68
C ASP A 218 10.92 -4.06 -11.84
N LEU A 219 10.46 -2.83 -11.56
CA LEU A 219 10.42 -1.78 -12.56
C LEU A 219 11.82 -1.44 -13.09
N SER A 220 12.82 -1.32 -12.22
CA SER A 220 14.21 -1.03 -12.60
C SER A 220 14.76 -2.10 -13.54
N GLN A 221 14.57 -3.38 -13.21
CA GLN A 221 15.00 -4.49 -14.05
C GLN A 221 14.27 -4.53 -15.42
N LEU A 222 12.98 -4.18 -15.43
CA LEU A 222 12.20 -4.09 -16.67
C LEU A 222 12.70 -2.92 -17.54
N LEU A 223 12.96 -1.75 -16.96
CA LEU A 223 13.47 -0.58 -17.68
C LEU A 223 14.82 -0.86 -18.33
N GLU A 224 15.73 -1.51 -17.60
CA GLU A 224 17.03 -1.94 -18.13
C GLU A 224 16.87 -2.89 -19.33
N GLN A 225 15.97 -3.89 -19.22
CA GLN A 225 15.77 -4.89 -20.28
C GLN A 225 15.01 -4.35 -21.49
N THR A 226 14.22 -3.26 -21.33
CA THR A 226 13.46 -2.65 -22.42
C THR A 226 14.19 -1.49 -23.11
N GLU A 227 15.26 -0.95 -22.53
CA GLU A 227 15.92 0.29 -22.99
C GLU A 227 16.24 0.35 -24.48
N LYS A 228 16.65 -0.78 -25.09
CA LYS A 228 17.05 -0.84 -26.50
C LYS A 228 16.10 -1.64 -27.39
N THR A 229 14.88 -1.89 -26.93
CA THR A 229 13.92 -2.76 -27.60
C THR A 229 12.86 -2.01 -28.41
N GLY A 230 12.78 -0.70 -28.30
CA GLY A 230 11.71 0.12 -28.87
C GLY A 230 10.37 0.02 -28.14
N VAL A 231 10.35 -0.63 -26.97
CA VAL A 231 9.14 -0.78 -26.13
C VAL A 231 9.13 0.31 -25.07
N ASN A 232 8.06 1.10 -25.03
CA ASN A 232 7.84 2.09 -23.97
C ASN A 232 7.26 1.40 -22.71
N VAL A 233 7.56 1.96 -21.53
CA VAL A 233 7.02 1.52 -20.26
C VAL A 233 6.20 2.66 -19.67
N TYR A 234 4.96 2.34 -19.28
CA TYR A 234 4.06 3.28 -18.61
C TYR A 234 3.76 2.76 -17.20
N THR A 235 3.86 3.65 -16.24
CA THR A 235 3.41 3.37 -14.87
C THR A 235 1.89 3.37 -14.80
N HIS A 236 1.34 2.65 -13.81
CA HIS A 236 -0.07 2.68 -13.47
C HIS A 236 -0.21 2.62 -11.95
N CYS A 237 -1.23 3.32 -11.42
CA CYS A 237 -1.56 3.24 -10.00
C CYS A 237 -0.38 3.67 -9.09
N GLU A 238 0.01 2.84 -8.13
CA GLU A 238 1.09 3.14 -7.18
C GLU A 238 2.50 3.16 -7.80
N MET A 239 2.63 2.84 -9.08
CA MET A 239 3.92 2.95 -9.75
C MET A 239 4.23 4.38 -10.25
N LEU A 240 3.25 5.30 -10.30
CA LEU A 240 3.46 6.71 -10.72
C LEU A 240 4.65 7.38 -9.99
N PRO A 241 4.84 7.26 -8.67
CA PRO A 241 5.95 7.90 -7.97
C PRO A 241 7.35 7.48 -8.44
N ALA A 242 7.48 6.38 -9.18
CA ALA A 242 8.75 5.96 -9.77
C ALA A 242 9.40 7.02 -10.65
N HIS A 243 8.58 7.87 -11.30
CA HIS A 243 9.07 8.99 -12.10
C HIS A 243 9.81 10.06 -11.28
N GLY A 244 9.60 10.12 -9.98
CA GLY A 244 10.33 11.03 -9.10
C GLY A 244 11.74 10.55 -8.76
N TYR A 245 12.02 9.24 -8.87
CA TYR A 245 13.32 8.67 -8.50
C TYR A 245 14.34 8.84 -9.63
N PRO A 246 15.48 9.55 -9.41
CA PRO A 246 16.46 9.87 -10.47
C PRO A 246 16.99 8.66 -11.22
N GLU A 247 17.29 7.55 -10.50
CA GLU A 247 17.83 6.34 -11.09
C GLU A 247 16.82 5.56 -11.95
N LEU A 248 15.54 5.80 -11.80
CA LEU A 248 14.46 5.27 -12.65
C LEU A 248 14.10 6.24 -13.76
N ASN A 249 14.01 7.52 -13.47
CA ASN A 249 13.64 8.55 -14.44
C ASN A 249 14.71 8.81 -15.52
N LYS A 250 15.94 8.35 -15.32
CA LYS A 250 17.00 8.41 -16.34
C LYS A 250 16.70 7.58 -17.59
N TYR A 251 15.82 6.58 -17.51
CA TYR A 251 15.45 5.73 -18.63
C TYR A 251 14.44 6.41 -19.55
N HIS A 252 14.83 6.69 -20.79
CA HIS A 252 13.97 7.38 -21.77
C HIS A 252 12.71 6.59 -22.17
N ASN A 253 12.74 5.28 -22.00
CA ASN A 253 11.62 4.39 -22.23
C ASN A 253 10.61 4.36 -21.08
N LEU A 254 10.87 4.99 -19.93
CA LEU A 254 9.86 5.32 -18.91
C LEU A 254 9.06 6.52 -19.41
N ALA A 255 7.99 6.27 -20.19
CA ALA A 255 7.39 7.26 -21.08
C ALA A 255 6.29 8.12 -20.46
N GLY A 256 5.65 7.65 -19.39
CA GLY A 256 4.55 8.36 -18.72
C GLY A 256 3.71 7.45 -17.83
N ASN A 257 2.51 7.92 -17.48
CA ASN A 257 1.56 7.16 -16.68
C ASN A 257 0.33 6.79 -17.50
N PHE A 258 -0.09 5.52 -17.41
CA PHE A 258 -1.29 4.98 -18.04
C PHE A 258 -2.41 4.90 -17.02
N GLY A 259 -3.57 5.48 -17.33
CA GLY A 259 -4.75 5.36 -16.49
C GLY A 259 -4.60 5.99 -15.10
N THR A 260 -5.35 5.46 -14.14
CA THR A 260 -5.50 6.03 -12.81
C THR A 260 -5.20 5.01 -11.71
N ALA A 261 -6.15 4.74 -10.81
CA ALA A 261 -5.97 3.89 -9.65
C ALA A 261 -6.55 2.48 -9.85
N TRP A 262 -6.27 1.59 -8.89
CA TRP A 262 -6.61 0.18 -8.92
C TRP A 262 -8.10 -0.11 -9.21
N GLN A 263 -9.01 0.75 -8.74
CA GLN A 263 -10.45 0.56 -8.95
C GLN A 263 -10.90 0.73 -10.41
N SER A 264 -10.09 1.37 -11.24
CA SER A 264 -10.39 1.62 -12.65
C SER A 264 -9.83 0.56 -13.61
N GLN A 265 -8.99 -0.37 -13.13
CA GLN A 265 -8.27 -1.36 -13.95
C GLN A 265 -9.16 -2.09 -14.96
N GLN A 266 -10.34 -2.55 -14.51
CA GLN A 266 -11.24 -3.33 -15.38
C GLN A 266 -11.80 -2.55 -16.56
N THR A 267 -11.82 -1.24 -16.48
CA THR A 267 -12.24 -0.35 -17.57
C THR A 267 -11.03 0.12 -18.37
N GLU A 268 -9.95 0.52 -17.68
CA GLU A 268 -8.75 1.09 -18.31
C GLU A 268 -7.98 0.07 -19.14
N PHE A 269 -7.97 -1.21 -18.72
CA PHE A 269 -7.28 -2.29 -19.45
C PHE A 269 -8.16 -2.98 -20.48
N GLU A 270 -9.42 -2.58 -20.62
CA GLU A 270 -10.30 -3.19 -21.62
C GLU A 270 -9.75 -2.98 -23.04
N ASN A 271 -9.52 -4.10 -23.75
CA ASN A 271 -8.96 -4.11 -25.12
C ASN A 271 -7.61 -3.37 -25.28
N ILE A 272 -6.84 -3.18 -24.20
CA ILE A 272 -5.53 -2.56 -24.28
C ILE A 272 -4.60 -3.35 -25.24
N PRO A 273 -3.92 -2.69 -26.22
CA PRO A 273 -3.00 -3.36 -27.14
C PRO A 273 -1.59 -3.54 -26.53
N ALA A 274 -1.49 -3.87 -25.25
CA ALA A 274 -0.25 -4.00 -24.51
C ALA A 274 -0.38 -5.03 -23.38
N PRO A 275 0.69 -5.69 -22.98
CA PRO A 275 0.70 -6.48 -21.77
C PRO A 275 0.79 -5.59 -20.54
N VAL A 276 0.24 -6.09 -19.42
CA VAL A 276 0.23 -5.43 -18.11
C VAL A 276 0.98 -6.31 -17.12
N LEU A 277 1.97 -5.72 -16.43
CA LEU A 277 2.72 -6.38 -15.36
C LEU A 277 2.21 -5.91 -14.01
N PHE A 278 1.80 -6.85 -13.17
CA PHE A 278 1.50 -6.61 -11.76
C PHE A 278 2.67 -7.07 -10.89
N THR A 279 3.32 -6.13 -10.25
CA THR A 279 4.45 -6.40 -9.34
C THR A 279 3.99 -6.69 -7.92
N THR A 280 2.87 -6.11 -7.51
CA THR A 280 2.22 -6.29 -6.20
C THR A 280 0.72 -6.03 -6.30
N ASN A 281 0.03 -5.86 -5.16
CA ASN A 281 -1.35 -5.42 -5.09
C ASN A 281 -1.51 -3.98 -5.68
N CYS A 282 -2.69 -3.51 -6.06
CA CYS A 282 -3.95 -4.25 -5.97
C CYS A 282 -4.28 -4.85 -7.35
N LEU A 283 -4.39 -6.16 -7.44
CA LEU A 283 -4.86 -6.84 -8.63
C LEU A 283 -6.39 -6.98 -8.56
N MET A 284 -7.11 -6.38 -9.51
CA MET A 284 -8.54 -6.65 -9.70
C MET A 284 -8.73 -7.89 -10.59
N PRO A 285 -9.77 -8.72 -10.36
CA PRO A 285 -10.04 -9.87 -11.21
C PRO A 285 -10.10 -9.46 -12.68
N PRO A 286 -9.20 -9.98 -13.54
CA PRO A 286 -9.11 -9.53 -14.92
C PRO A 286 -10.30 -9.96 -15.75
N ARG A 287 -10.73 -9.06 -16.66
CA ARG A 287 -11.78 -9.36 -17.63
C ARG A 287 -11.24 -10.20 -18.81
N PRO A 288 -12.09 -11.00 -19.47
CA PRO A 288 -11.69 -11.79 -20.64
C PRO A 288 -11.03 -10.99 -21.76
N SER A 289 -11.38 -9.69 -21.91
CA SER A 289 -10.85 -8.80 -22.96
C SER A 289 -9.36 -8.49 -22.84
N TYR A 290 -8.73 -8.75 -21.68
CA TYR A 290 -7.29 -8.51 -21.45
C TYR A 290 -6.60 -9.55 -20.57
N LYS A 291 -7.32 -10.59 -20.11
CA LYS A 291 -6.77 -11.61 -19.20
C LYS A 291 -5.51 -12.28 -19.75
N ASP A 292 -5.44 -12.52 -21.05
CA ASP A 292 -4.31 -13.13 -21.76
C ASP A 292 -3.05 -12.24 -21.81
N ARG A 293 -3.15 -11.00 -21.40
CA ARG A 293 -2.06 -9.99 -21.41
C ARG A 293 -1.51 -9.67 -20.02
N ILE A 294 -2.02 -10.32 -18.98
CA ILE A 294 -1.59 -10.08 -17.61
C ILE A 294 -0.42 -10.97 -17.26
N TYR A 295 0.59 -10.32 -16.68
CA TYR A 295 1.78 -10.94 -16.09
C TYR A 295 1.88 -10.55 -14.63
N THR A 296 2.43 -11.44 -13.82
CA THR A 296 2.62 -11.21 -12.39
C THR A 296 4.05 -11.51 -11.97
N THR A 297 4.50 -10.91 -10.88
CA THR A 297 5.79 -11.19 -10.23
C THR A 297 5.59 -11.37 -8.72
N SER A 298 6.66 -11.72 -8.03
CA SER A 298 6.72 -11.75 -6.57
C SER A 298 5.64 -12.67 -5.95
N VAL A 299 4.85 -12.16 -5.02
CA VAL A 299 3.77 -12.88 -4.34
C VAL A 299 2.39 -12.72 -5.01
N VAL A 300 2.33 -11.97 -6.10
CA VAL A 300 1.08 -11.73 -6.83
C VAL A 300 0.74 -12.95 -7.68
N GLY A 301 -0.49 -13.41 -7.58
CA GLY A 301 -0.97 -14.55 -8.35
C GLY A 301 -2.44 -14.46 -8.72
N TYR A 302 -2.77 -14.99 -9.88
CA TYR A 302 -4.14 -15.21 -10.32
C TYR A 302 -4.17 -16.42 -11.27
N ASP A 303 -5.17 -17.27 -11.11
CA ASP A 303 -5.28 -18.50 -11.90
C ASP A 303 -5.22 -18.25 -13.41
N GLY A 304 -4.33 -19.00 -14.08
CA GLY A 304 -4.12 -18.93 -15.53
C GLY A 304 -3.33 -17.72 -16.02
N MET A 305 -2.67 -16.97 -15.15
CA MET A 305 -1.76 -15.87 -15.54
C MET A 305 -0.32 -16.34 -15.69
N VAL A 306 0.45 -15.61 -16.51
CA VAL A 306 1.88 -15.85 -16.65
C VAL A 306 2.61 -15.22 -15.47
N HIS A 307 3.22 -16.05 -14.63
CA HIS A 307 4.05 -15.59 -13.51
C HIS A 307 5.52 -15.59 -13.89
N ILE A 308 6.19 -14.45 -13.70
CA ILE A 308 7.64 -14.29 -13.92
C ILE A 308 8.35 -14.44 -12.57
N SER A 309 8.93 -15.61 -12.35
CA SER A 309 9.65 -15.95 -11.13
C SER A 309 11.07 -15.38 -11.11
N ASP A 310 11.63 -15.25 -9.91
CA ASP A 310 13.05 -14.93 -9.74
C ASP A 310 13.94 -16.04 -10.31
N THR A 311 15.01 -15.63 -10.97
CA THR A 311 16.11 -16.52 -11.31
C THR A 311 16.98 -16.80 -10.06
N ARG A 312 17.94 -17.73 -10.19
CA ARG A 312 18.87 -18.06 -9.07
C ARG A 312 19.66 -16.86 -8.53
N ALA A 313 19.77 -15.79 -9.30
CA ALA A 313 20.50 -14.57 -8.93
C ALA A 313 19.57 -13.44 -8.41
N GLY A 314 18.30 -13.72 -8.12
CA GLY A 314 17.31 -12.70 -7.71
C GLY A 314 16.92 -11.74 -8.84
N LYS A 315 17.27 -12.06 -10.09
CA LYS A 315 16.88 -11.29 -11.27
C LYS A 315 15.69 -11.94 -11.96
N LYS A 316 14.87 -11.13 -12.62
CA LYS A 316 13.73 -11.59 -13.42
C LYS A 316 14.05 -11.50 -14.91
N ASP A 317 13.56 -12.46 -15.69
CA ASP A 317 13.64 -12.43 -17.15
C ASP A 317 12.32 -11.92 -17.73
N PHE A 318 12.30 -10.66 -18.14
CA PHE A 318 11.14 -10.02 -18.75
C PHE A 318 11.07 -10.22 -20.28
N THR A 319 11.93 -11.04 -20.87
CA THR A 319 11.90 -11.34 -22.32
C THR A 319 10.53 -11.79 -22.83
N PRO A 320 9.76 -12.67 -22.13
CA PRO A 320 8.44 -13.06 -22.61
C PRO A 320 7.46 -11.87 -22.67
N LEU A 321 7.50 -10.99 -21.67
CA LEU A 321 6.67 -9.79 -21.58
C LEU A 321 7.02 -8.80 -22.71
N ILE A 322 8.32 -8.55 -22.93
CA ILE A 322 8.82 -7.66 -23.97
C ILE A 322 8.41 -8.16 -25.37
N LYS A 323 8.62 -9.44 -25.65
CA LYS A 323 8.20 -10.05 -26.93
C LYS A 323 6.69 -9.97 -27.13
N HIS A 324 5.90 -10.11 -26.07
CA HIS A 324 4.46 -9.98 -26.16
C HIS A 324 4.05 -8.53 -26.50
N ALA A 325 4.67 -7.53 -25.88
CA ALA A 325 4.45 -6.12 -26.23
C ALA A 325 4.77 -5.83 -27.70
N GLN A 326 5.92 -6.32 -28.19
CA GLN A 326 6.34 -6.17 -29.59
C GLN A 326 5.36 -6.85 -30.55
N LYS A 327 4.84 -8.04 -30.20
CA LYS A 327 3.84 -8.77 -31.00
C LYS A 327 2.51 -8.04 -31.08
N LEU A 328 2.05 -7.43 -29.97
CA LEU A 328 0.82 -6.64 -29.92
C LEU A 328 0.94 -5.32 -30.70
N GLY A 329 2.13 -4.74 -30.77
CA GLY A 329 2.44 -3.56 -31.58
C GLY A 329 2.00 -2.23 -30.99
N GLY A 330 1.16 -2.22 -29.97
CA GLY A 330 0.66 -1.01 -29.31
C GLY A 330 -0.35 -0.23 -30.15
N TYR A 331 -0.48 1.06 -29.91
CA TYR A 331 -1.37 1.94 -30.69
C TYR A 331 -0.70 2.38 -31.99
N GLU A 332 -1.49 2.48 -33.09
CA GLU A 332 -1.03 2.96 -34.40
C GLU A 332 -0.71 4.45 -34.41
N HIS A 333 -1.35 5.22 -33.53
CA HIS A 333 -1.20 6.67 -33.38
C HIS A 333 -1.08 7.03 -31.91
N ASP A 334 -0.48 8.18 -31.61
CA ASP A 334 -0.46 8.73 -30.26
C ASP A 334 -1.89 8.88 -29.74
N ARG A 335 -2.08 8.59 -28.44
CA ARG A 335 -3.37 8.71 -27.76
C ARG A 335 -3.27 9.83 -26.75
N SER A 336 -4.09 10.85 -26.91
CA SER A 336 -4.29 11.82 -25.86
C SER A 336 -5.20 11.24 -24.79
N MET A 337 -4.71 11.22 -23.56
CA MET A 337 -5.41 10.71 -22.39
C MET A 337 -5.55 11.83 -21.37
N SER A 338 -6.45 11.66 -20.41
CA SER A 338 -6.63 12.61 -19.31
C SER A 338 -6.87 11.88 -18.00
N GLY A 339 -6.57 12.53 -16.89
CA GLY A 339 -7.01 12.13 -15.57
C GLY A 339 -8.52 12.27 -15.38
N ILE A 340 -9.00 11.94 -14.19
CA ILE A 340 -10.44 11.92 -13.85
C ILE A 340 -11.09 13.31 -14.00
N ASN A 341 -10.32 14.38 -13.74
CA ASN A 341 -10.80 15.76 -13.82
C ASN A 341 -10.43 16.47 -15.14
N GLY A 342 -9.87 15.75 -16.10
CA GLY A 342 -9.53 16.25 -17.43
C GLY A 342 -8.11 16.78 -17.58
N GLY A 343 -7.26 16.69 -16.55
CA GLY A 343 -5.85 17.07 -16.62
C GLY A 343 -5.01 16.12 -17.44
N HIS A 344 -4.02 16.62 -18.18
CA HIS A 344 -3.11 15.85 -19.04
C HIS A 344 -1.72 15.65 -18.43
N MET A 345 -1.49 16.24 -17.27
CA MET A 345 -0.19 16.22 -16.57
C MET A 345 -0.40 15.90 -15.12
N LEU A 346 0.40 14.98 -14.59
CA LEU A 346 0.52 14.69 -13.17
C LEU A 346 1.84 15.22 -12.66
N THR A 347 1.93 15.47 -11.35
CA THR A 347 3.19 15.84 -10.71
C THR A 347 3.39 14.92 -9.50
N THR A 348 4.58 14.35 -9.37
CA THR A 348 4.98 13.48 -8.26
C THR A 348 6.40 13.82 -7.80
N GLY A 349 6.93 13.11 -6.78
CA GLY A 349 8.31 13.26 -6.34
C GLY A 349 8.52 14.23 -5.18
N PHE A 350 7.45 14.65 -4.49
CA PHE A 350 7.55 15.47 -3.28
C PHE A 350 7.79 14.61 -2.03
N GLY A 351 8.78 13.69 -2.08
CA GLY A 351 9.21 12.95 -0.90
C GLY A 351 9.77 13.88 0.19
N HIS A 352 10.01 13.34 1.39
CA HIS A 352 10.46 14.17 2.54
C HIS A 352 11.71 15.00 2.21
N SER A 353 12.67 14.47 1.47
CA SER A 353 13.88 15.22 1.09
C SER A 353 13.55 16.45 0.25
N ALA A 354 12.66 16.32 -0.73
CA ALA A 354 12.24 17.43 -1.59
C ALA A 354 11.45 18.50 -0.80
N VAL A 355 10.50 18.07 0.05
CA VAL A 355 9.70 19.00 0.86
C VAL A 355 10.56 19.70 1.91
N LEU A 356 11.41 18.97 2.63
CA LEU A 356 12.28 19.52 3.68
C LEU A 356 13.38 20.43 3.10
N SER A 357 13.83 20.21 1.87
CA SER A 357 14.73 21.16 1.20
C SER A 357 14.10 22.56 1.00
N GLN A 358 12.77 22.63 0.98
CA GLN A 358 11.99 23.87 0.88
C GLN A 358 11.31 24.24 2.22
N ALA A 359 11.66 23.55 3.33
CA ALA A 359 11.02 23.77 4.62
C ALA A 359 11.05 25.25 5.06
N GLY A 360 12.15 25.97 4.81
CA GLY A 360 12.25 27.39 5.09
C GLY A 360 11.14 28.21 4.42
N LYS A 361 10.88 27.98 3.13
CA LYS A 361 9.81 28.66 2.40
C LYS A 361 8.41 28.30 2.94
N ILE A 362 8.19 27.04 3.26
CA ILE A 362 6.90 26.58 3.82
C ILE A 362 6.68 27.22 5.19
N ILE A 363 7.70 27.23 6.06
CA ILE A 363 7.65 27.83 7.38
C ILE A 363 7.41 29.36 7.27
N ASP A 364 8.11 30.03 6.36
CA ASP A 364 7.96 31.47 6.13
C ASP A 364 6.55 31.79 5.61
N ALA A 365 6.01 31.00 4.68
CA ALA A 365 4.65 31.16 4.18
C ALA A 365 3.58 30.94 5.28
N ILE A 366 3.81 29.98 6.19
CA ILE A 366 2.94 29.78 7.36
C ILE A 366 3.03 30.99 8.31
N LYS A 367 4.26 31.45 8.65
CA LYS A 367 4.45 32.61 9.52
C LYS A 367 3.90 33.90 8.96
N ALA A 368 3.96 34.06 7.63
CA ALA A 368 3.39 35.22 6.93
C ALA A 368 1.86 35.14 6.80
N GLY A 369 1.24 34.00 7.13
CA GLY A 369 -0.19 33.76 6.98
C GLY A 369 -0.64 33.50 5.52
N HIS A 370 0.30 33.25 4.62
CA HIS A 370 0.03 32.86 3.24
C HIS A 370 -0.45 31.39 3.17
N VAL A 371 0.05 30.53 4.07
CA VAL A 371 -0.45 29.18 4.29
C VAL A 371 -1.07 29.12 5.67
N LYS A 372 -2.40 28.94 5.74
CA LYS A 372 -3.14 28.87 7.00
C LYS A 372 -3.41 27.43 7.46
N HIS A 373 -3.48 26.49 6.52
CA HIS A 373 -3.73 25.10 6.84
C HIS A 373 -3.07 24.16 5.83
N ILE A 374 -2.74 22.97 6.28
CA ILE A 374 -2.22 21.89 5.47
C ILE A 374 -3.18 20.70 5.61
N PHE A 375 -3.63 20.15 4.50
CA PHE A 375 -4.40 18.91 4.48
C PHE A 375 -3.51 17.77 3.98
N LEU A 376 -3.43 16.67 4.70
CA LEU A 376 -2.92 15.42 4.16
C LEU A 376 -4.13 14.60 3.68
N VAL A 377 -4.40 14.62 2.39
CA VAL A 377 -5.51 13.89 1.76
C VAL A 377 -4.92 12.71 1.00
N GLY A 378 -5.08 11.49 1.52
CA GLY A 378 -4.42 10.32 0.94
C GLY A 378 -5.03 8.99 1.34
N GLY A 379 -4.38 7.92 0.87
CA GLY A 379 -4.80 6.55 1.10
C GLY A 379 -5.33 5.87 -0.15
N CYS A 380 -6.13 4.80 0.00
CA CYS A 380 -6.47 3.92 -1.10
C CYS A 380 -7.80 4.26 -1.79
N ASP A 381 -8.72 4.89 -1.09
CA ASP A 381 -10.14 5.05 -1.44
C ASP A 381 -10.81 3.70 -1.79
N GLY A 382 -12.06 3.70 -2.20
CA GLY A 382 -12.81 2.49 -2.53
C GLY A 382 -13.30 2.47 -3.97
N ALA A 383 -13.78 1.28 -4.41
CA ALA A 383 -14.24 1.04 -5.77
C ALA A 383 -15.74 1.32 -6.00
N HIS A 384 -16.48 1.73 -4.99
CA HIS A 384 -17.92 1.99 -5.13
C HIS A 384 -18.19 3.08 -6.20
N PRO A 385 -19.09 2.84 -7.17
CA PRO A 385 -19.49 3.85 -8.14
C PRO A 385 -20.07 5.11 -7.47
N GLY A 386 -19.80 6.29 -8.07
CA GLY A 386 -20.29 7.57 -7.58
C GLY A 386 -19.52 8.14 -6.37
N ARG A 387 -18.45 7.51 -5.96
CA ARG A 387 -17.60 7.97 -4.87
C ARG A 387 -16.74 9.15 -5.31
N ASN A 388 -16.97 10.33 -4.74
CA ASN A 388 -16.29 11.57 -5.10
C ASN A 388 -15.88 12.44 -3.89
N TYR A 389 -16.04 11.94 -2.67
CA TYR A 389 -15.78 12.71 -1.44
C TYR A 389 -14.43 13.42 -1.49
N TYR A 390 -13.34 12.70 -1.78
CA TYR A 390 -11.99 13.27 -1.75
C TYR A 390 -11.75 14.27 -2.88
N THR A 391 -12.36 14.08 -4.05
CA THR A 391 -12.35 15.06 -5.15
C THR A 391 -13.01 16.37 -4.73
N GLU A 392 -14.24 16.27 -4.21
CA GLU A 392 -15.01 17.44 -3.79
C GLU A 392 -14.41 18.11 -2.56
N PHE A 393 -13.83 17.36 -1.62
CA PHE A 393 -13.10 17.91 -0.49
C PHE A 393 -11.90 18.76 -0.95
N VAL A 394 -11.07 18.24 -1.85
CA VAL A 394 -9.88 18.95 -2.35
C VAL A 394 -10.26 20.18 -3.18
N LYS A 395 -11.30 20.09 -4.01
CA LYS A 395 -11.81 21.27 -4.76
C LYS A 395 -12.28 22.42 -3.89
N GLN A 396 -12.71 22.13 -2.66
CA GLN A 396 -13.22 23.13 -1.70
C GLN A 396 -12.13 23.67 -0.77
N THR A 397 -10.88 23.16 -0.87
CA THR A 397 -9.78 23.68 -0.03
C THR A 397 -9.53 25.16 -0.32
N PRO A 398 -9.46 26.02 0.71
CA PRO A 398 -9.19 27.45 0.53
C PRO A 398 -7.89 27.72 -0.21
N MET A 399 -7.79 28.85 -0.87
CA MET A 399 -6.63 29.25 -1.68
C MET A 399 -5.33 29.39 -0.86
N ASP A 400 -5.45 29.60 0.44
CA ASP A 400 -4.37 29.72 1.42
C ASP A 400 -4.06 28.38 2.14
N THR A 401 -4.26 27.23 1.45
CA THR A 401 -3.99 25.91 1.99
C THR A 401 -3.15 25.06 1.06
N LEU A 402 -2.34 24.16 1.64
CA LEU A 402 -1.59 23.13 0.91
C LEU A 402 -2.28 21.78 1.06
N VAL A 403 -2.17 20.93 0.04
CA VAL A 403 -2.66 19.56 0.02
C VAL A 403 -1.47 18.63 -0.21
N LEU A 404 -1.06 17.93 0.84
CA LEU A 404 -0.14 16.80 0.74
C LEU A 404 -0.96 15.58 0.34
N THR A 405 -0.45 14.75 -0.56
CA THR A 405 -1.12 13.52 -0.94
C THR A 405 -0.15 12.37 -1.13
N LEU A 406 -0.66 11.15 -1.05
CA LEU A 406 0.05 9.91 -1.33
C LEU A 406 -0.93 8.78 -1.58
N ALA A 407 -0.43 7.65 -2.10
CA ALA A 407 -1.20 6.45 -2.39
C ALA A 407 -2.26 6.63 -3.50
N CYS A 408 -3.09 5.60 -3.74
CA CYS A 408 -4.03 5.57 -4.86
C CYS A 408 -5.11 6.66 -4.82
N GLY A 409 -5.47 7.13 -3.62
CA GLY A 409 -6.48 8.18 -3.43
C GLY A 409 -6.13 9.49 -4.13
N LYS A 410 -4.85 9.76 -4.37
CA LYS A 410 -4.38 10.92 -5.13
C LYS A 410 -5.06 11.08 -6.50
N TYR A 411 -5.34 9.97 -7.19
CA TYR A 411 -5.94 10.00 -8.52
C TYR A 411 -7.35 10.59 -8.57
N ARG A 412 -7.97 10.83 -7.42
CA ARG A 412 -9.24 11.56 -7.33
C ARG A 412 -9.09 13.05 -7.66
N PHE A 413 -7.85 13.61 -7.57
CA PHE A 413 -7.64 15.05 -7.69
C PHE A 413 -6.24 15.47 -8.15
N ASN A 414 -5.28 14.54 -8.34
CA ASN A 414 -3.89 14.90 -8.68
C ASN A 414 -3.72 15.47 -10.11
N ASP A 415 -4.75 15.40 -10.93
CA ASP A 415 -4.83 16.04 -12.24
C ASP A 415 -5.53 17.42 -12.21
N LEU A 416 -5.89 17.91 -11.01
CA LEU A 416 -6.39 19.28 -10.84
C LEU A 416 -5.22 20.28 -10.80
N ASP A 417 -5.44 21.46 -11.39
CA ASP A 417 -4.56 22.61 -11.20
C ASP A 417 -5.16 23.53 -10.12
N LEU A 418 -4.61 23.47 -8.90
CA LEU A 418 -5.01 24.35 -7.79
C LEU A 418 -4.12 25.60 -7.68
N GLY A 419 -3.15 25.78 -8.57
CA GLY A 419 -2.19 26.88 -8.53
C GLY A 419 -1.08 26.68 -7.48
N GLU A 420 -0.46 27.78 -7.09
CA GLU A 420 0.72 27.85 -6.23
C GLU A 420 0.57 28.90 -5.12
N ILE A 421 1.29 28.72 -4.02
CA ILE A 421 1.47 29.70 -2.94
C ILE A 421 2.98 29.96 -2.81
N ASP A 422 3.43 31.19 -3.07
CA ASP A 422 4.85 31.61 -3.01
C ASP A 422 5.79 30.70 -3.84
N GLY A 423 5.30 30.19 -4.99
CA GLY A 423 6.03 29.25 -5.85
C GLY A 423 6.06 27.81 -5.33
N ILE A 424 5.20 27.47 -4.39
CA ILE A 424 4.98 26.11 -3.90
C ILE A 424 3.67 25.61 -4.51
N PRO A 425 3.66 24.52 -5.31
CA PRO A 425 2.42 23.93 -5.80
C PRO A 425 1.49 23.57 -4.64
N ARG A 426 0.20 23.82 -4.80
CA ARG A 426 -0.77 23.53 -3.74
C ARG A 426 -1.03 22.03 -3.57
N ILE A 427 -0.78 21.19 -4.58
CA ILE A 427 -0.82 19.72 -4.46
C ILE A 427 0.62 19.18 -4.48
N LEU A 428 1.01 18.45 -3.45
CA LEU A 428 2.31 17.86 -3.29
C LEU A 428 2.16 16.33 -3.16
N ASP A 429 2.39 15.59 -4.25
CA ASP A 429 2.37 14.12 -4.24
C ASP A 429 3.67 13.57 -3.64
N MET A 430 3.56 13.02 -2.45
CA MET A 430 4.66 12.52 -1.63
C MET A 430 5.08 11.08 -1.97
N GLY A 431 4.32 10.37 -2.81
CA GLY A 431 4.72 9.03 -3.24
C GLY A 431 3.63 7.96 -3.14
N GLN A 432 4.06 6.73 -3.06
CA GLN A 432 3.23 5.54 -2.85
C GLN A 432 2.67 5.51 -1.41
N CYS A 433 1.71 4.60 -1.12
CA CYS A 433 1.40 4.25 0.26
C CYS A 433 2.64 3.71 1.02
N ASN A 434 3.58 3.10 0.31
CA ASN A 434 4.88 2.69 0.83
C ASN A 434 5.76 3.87 1.29
N ASP A 435 5.51 5.09 0.78
CA ASP A 435 6.24 6.31 1.11
C ASP A 435 5.58 7.12 2.25
N SER A 436 4.63 6.52 2.99
CA SER A 436 3.95 7.19 4.11
C SER A 436 4.90 7.69 5.21
N TYR A 437 6.09 7.07 5.33
CA TYR A 437 7.18 7.59 6.16
C TYR A 437 7.53 9.04 5.83
N SER A 438 7.57 9.41 4.54
CA SER A 438 7.84 10.77 4.09
C SER A 438 6.85 11.79 4.68
N ALA A 439 5.55 11.47 4.69
CA ALA A 439 4.54 12.36 5.24
C ALA A 439 4.69 12.54 6.75
N ILE A 440 4.93 11.45 7.48
CA ILE A 440 5.16 11.49 8.94
C ILE A 440 6.42 12.30 9.26
N LYS A 441 7.51 12.08 8.52
CA LYS A 441 8.79 12.79 8.72
C LYS A 441 8.66 14.28 8.48
N VAL A 442 7.91 14.71 7.45
CA VAL A 442 7.63 16.12 7.20
C VAL A 442 6.82 16.73 8.35
N ALA A 443 5.77 16.05 8.82
CA ALA A 443 4.96 16.53 9.92
C ALA A 443 5.77 16.68 11.22
N LEU A 444 6.61 15.68 11.54
CA LEU A 444 7.51 15.75 12.72
C LEU A 444 8.53 16.88 12.60
N ALA A 445 9.13 17.08 11.43
CA ALA A 445 10.07 18.16 11.20
C ALA A 445 9.43 19.55 11.29
N LEU A 446 8.18 19.71 10.82
CA LEU A 446 7.43 20.96 11.01
C LEU A 446 7.10 21.19 12.49
N ALA A 447 6.69 20.16 13.23
CA ALA A 447 6.42 20.27 14.66
C ALA A 447 7.67 20.72 15.45
N ASP A 448 8.83 20.15 15.13
CA ASP A 448 10.12 20.55 15.72
C ASP A 448 10.45 22.02 15.38
N ALA A 449 10.30 22.43 14.12
CA ALA A 449 10.58 23.80 13.67
C ALA A 449 9.66 24.86 14.31
N PHE A 450 8.43 24.50 14.66
CA PHE A 450 7.48 25.35 15.38
C PHE A 450 7.53 25.17 16.90
N HIS A 451 8.37 24.27 17.42
CA HIS A 451 8.47 23.93 18.85
C HIS A 451 7.12 23.54 19.47
N CYS A 452 6.33 22.75 18.76
CA CYS A 452 5.00 22.31 19.17
C CYS A 452 4.82 20.81 18.97
N SER A 453 3.70 20.24 19.44
CA SER A 453 3.38 18.85 19.11
C SER A 453 2.82 18.76 17.68
N ILE A 454 2.87 17.55 17.09
CA ILE A 454 2.27 17.31 15.78
C ILE A 454 0.76 17.66 15.73
N ASN A 455 0.09 17.54 16.89
CA ASN A 455 -1.35 17.84 17.03
C ASN A 455 -1.66 19.35 17.12
N ASP A 456 -0.64 20.20 17.34
CA ASP A 456 -0.76 21.65 17.39
C ASP A 456 -0.44 22.32 16.04
N LEU A 457 0.03 21.55 15.07
CA LEU A 457 0.24 22.05 13.71
C LEU A 457 -1.09 22.36 13.03
N PRO A 458 -1.14 23.36 12.13
CA PRO A 458 -2.29 23.58 11.25
C PRO A 458 -2.36 22.49 10.18
N LEU A 459 -2.41 21.23 10.60
CA LEU A 459 -2.39 20.03 9.78
C LEU A 459 -3.55 19.12 10.15
N THR A 460 -4.34 18.71 9.16
CA THR A 460 -5.38 17.69 9.33
C THR A 460 -5.21 16.55 8.33
N LEU A 461 -5.32 15.33 8.84
CA LEU A 461 -5.25 14.12 8.03
C LEU A 461 -6.67 13.70 7.63
N VAL A 462 -6.94 13.63 6.33
CA VAL A 462 -8.21 13.18 5.73
C VAL A 462 -7.92 11.93 4.91
N LEU A 463 -8.04 10.78 5.56
CA LEU A 463 -7.49 9.53 5.09
C LEU A 463 -8.56 8.61 4.51
N SER A 464 -8.19 7.89 3.46
CA SER A 464 -8.95 6.77 2.95
C SER A 464 -8.20 5.46 3.15
N TRP A 465 -8.94 4.37 3.35
CA TRP A 465 -8.34 3.07 3.49
C TRP A 465 -9.00 2.03 2.57
N TYR A 466 -8.29 0.94 2.30
CA TYR A 466 -8.80 -0.18 1.54
C TYR A 466 -8.28 -1.52 2.09
N GLU A 467 -6.97 -1.63 2.31
CA GLU A 467 -6.31 -2.88 2.67
C GLU A 467 -5.32 -2.69 3.84
N GLN A 468 -4.60 -3.73 4.17
CA GLN A 468 -3.87 -3.90 5.42
C GLN A 468 -2.68 -2.94 5.59
N LYS A 469 -2.10 -2.41 4.50
CA LYS A 469 -1.08 -1.35 4.63
C LYS A 469 -1.65 -0.08 5.25
N ALA A 470 -2.90 0.24 4.95
CA ALA A 470 -3.56 1.37 5.63
C ALA A 470 -3.77 1.10 7.13
N VAL A 471 -3.99 -0.17 7.51
CA VAL A 471 -4.11 -0.55 8.94
C VAL A 471 -2.78 -0.31 9.65
N CYS A 472 -1.66 -0.83 9.15
CA CYS A 472 -0.37 -0.65 9.81
C CYS A 472 0.07 0.83 9.87
N ILE A 473 -0.26 1.65 8.85
CA ILE A 473 -0.05 3.11 8.89
C ILE A 473 -0.87 3.75 10.01
N LEU A 474 -2.17 3.41 10.12
CA LEU A 474 -3.03 3.93 11.20
C LEU A 474 -2.45 3.60 12.57
N LEU A 475 -2.01 2.35 12.79
CA LEU A 475 -1.41 1.94 14.07
C LEU A 475 -0.12 2.70 14.36
N THR A 476 0.68 2.98 13.35
CA THR A 476 1.86 3.86 13.48
C THR A 476 1.45 5.27 13.91
N LEU A 477 0.46 5.89 13.25
CA LEU A 477 -0.01 7.23 13.62
C LEU A 477 -0.54 7.28 15.05
N LEU A 478 -1.31 6.27 15.48
CA LEU A 478 -1.81 6.14 16.85
C LEU A 478 -0.65 6.00 17.85
N SER A 479 0.36 5.19 17.56
CA SER A 479 1.53 5.00 18.43
C SER A 479 2.40 6.25 18.56
N LEU A 480 2.40 7.12 17.57
CA LEU A 480 3.03 8.44 17.60
C LEU A 480 2.16 9.51 18.28
N GLY A 481 0.97 9.14 18.77
CA GLY A 481 0.05 10.04 19.45
C GLY A 481 -0.68 11.02 18.53
N VAL A 482 -0.73 10.76 17.23
CA VAL A 482 -1.47 11.58 16.27
C VAL A 482 -2.97 11.46 16.53
N ARG A 483 -3.66 12.60 16.54
CA ARG A 483 -5.08 12.73 16.84
C ARG A 483 -5.80 13.52 15.76
N ASN A 484 -7.14 13.52 15.85
CA ASN A 484 -8.00 14.36 15.01
C ASN A 484 -7.85 14.03 13.52
N MET A 485 -7.89 12.73 13.21
CA MET A 485 -7.87 12.22 11.84
C MET A 485 -9.28 11.97 11.35
N TYR A 486 -9.54 12.29 10.08
CA TYR A 486 -10.77 11.92 9.37
C TYR A 486 -10.50 10.65 8.57
N ILE A 487 -11.36 9.64 8.69
CA ILE A 487 -11.17 8.34 8.04
C ILE A 487 -12.42 7.89 7.28
N GLY A 488 -12.19 7.43 6.09
CA GLY A 488 -13.24 6.90 5.23
C GLY A 488 -12.74 5.85 4.23
N PRO A 489 -13.62 5.45 3.34
CA PRO A 489 -15.02 5.83 3.20
C PRO A 489 -15.98 5.10 4.16
N THR A 490 -15.52 4.06 4.84
CA THR A 490 -16.23 3.32 5.89
C THR A 490 -15.27 3.03 7.04
N LEU A 491 -15.80 2.72 8.19
CA LEU A 491 -14.99 2.16 9.28
C LEU A 491 -14.64 0.69 8.98
N PRO A 492 -13.53 0.16 9.55
CA PRO A 492 -13.15 -1.23 9.36
C PRO A 492 -14.16 -2.22 9.97
N ALA A 493 -14.60 -3.19 9.17
CA ALA A 493 -15.56 -4.22 9.61
C ALA A 493 -15.01 -5.14 10.72
N PHE A 494 -13.69 -5.26 10.84
CA PHE A 494 -13.03 -6.05 11.88
C PHE A 494 -12.91 -5.31 13.23
N MET A 495 -13.21 -4.02 13.28
CA MET A 495 -13.19 -3.26 14.53
C MET A 495 -14.57 -3.28 15.18
N SER A 496 -14.64 -3.72 16.43
CA SER A 496 -15.86 -3.71 17.22
C SER A 496 -16.30 -2.28 17.56
N GLU A 497 -17.58 -2.11 17.90
CA GLU A 497 -18.11 -0.81 18.33
C GLU A 497 -17.36 -0.24 19.54
N THR A 498 -16.94 -1.09 20.48
CA THR A 498 -16.15 -0.70 21.65
C THR A 498 -14.77 -0.19 21.26
N VAL A 499 -14.08 -0.89 20.35
CA VAL A 499 -12.76 -0.46 19.84
C VAL A 499 -12.88 0.85 19.06
N ILE A 500 -13.88 0.98 18.19
CA ILE A 500 -14.15 2.23 17.46
C ILE A 500 -14.42 3.38 18.44
N LYS A 501 -15.28 3.18 19.44
CA LYS A 501 -15.58 4.17 20.46
C LYS A 501 -14.32 4.61 21.22
N TYR A 502 -13.46 3.66 21.58
CA TYR A 502 -12.17 3.95 22.21
C TYR A 502 -11.29 4.86 21.33
N LEU A 503 -11.20 4.58 20.02
CA LEU A 503 -10.43 5.39 19.08
C LEU A 503 -11.02 6.81 18.90
N VAL A 504 -12.34 6.92 18.83
CA VAL A 504 -13.04 8.22 18.75
C VAL A 504 -12.79 9.07 20.01
N GLU A 505 -12.93 8.48 21.19
CA GLU A 505 -12.78 9.19 22.46
C GLU A 505 -11.33 9.59 22.76
N ASN A 506 -10.37 8.70 22.54
CA ASN A 506 -8.97 8.91 22.94
C ASN A 506 -8.12 9.57 21.87
N TYR A 507 -8.39 9.29 20.57
CA TYR A 507 -7.61 9.80 19.44
C TYR A 507 -8.37 10.77 18.55
N LYS A 508 -9.65 11.03 18.83
CA LYS A 508 -10.53 11.87 18.01
C LYS A 508 -10.50 11.40 16.53
N LEU A 509 -10.67 10.08 16.36
CA LEU A 509 -10.84 9.50 15.03
C LEU A 509 -12.24 9.82 14.53
N ASN A 510 -12.35 10.60 13.46
CA ASN A 510 -13.61 11.09 12.93
C ASN A 510 -13.96 10.30 11.65
N PRO A 511 -15.10 9.59 11.58
CA PRO A 511 -15.62 9.13 10.31
C PRO A 511 -15.92 10.33 9.40
N ILE A 512 -15.59 10.21 8.09
CA ILE A 512 -15.98 11.25 7.13
C ILE A 512 -17.50 11.35 7.01
N THR A 513 -17.99 12.55 6.73
CA THR A 513 -19.42 12.85 6.52
C THR A 513 -19.66 13.42 5.12
N ALA A 514 -19.97 14.70 5.00
CA ALA A 514 -20.01 15.41 3.73
C ALA A 514 -18.78 16.33 3.61
N PRO A 515 -18.19 16.50 2.40
CA PRO A 515 -16.98 17.31 2.21
C PRO A 515 -17.09 18.72 2.81
N GLU A 516 -18.22 19.40 2.62
CA GLU A 516 -18.47 20.75 3.14
C GLU A 516 -18.54 20.77 4.68
N GLN A 517 -19.20 19.77 5.27
CA GLN A 517 -19.37 19.68 6.73
C GLN A 517 -18.03 19.42 7.40
N ASP A 518 -17.25 18.49 6.85
CA ASP A 518 -15.94 18.15 7.39
C ASP A 518 -14.96 19.33 7.21
N MET A 519 -14.98 20.01 6.05
CA MET A 519 -14.18 21.21 5.81
C MET A 519 -14.49 22.30 6.82
N ASP A 520 -15.78 22.60 7.02
CA ASP A 520 -16.24 23.58 7.98
C ASP A 520 -15.84 23.22 9.43
N ALA A 521 -15.95 21.95 9.80
CA ALA A 521 -15.56 21.48 11.13
C ALA A 521 -14.04 21.63 11.35
N ILE A 522 -13.22 21.33 10.33
CA ILE A 522 -11.76 21.44 10.42
C ILE A 522 -11.32 22.90 10.53
N LEU A 523 -11.85 23.78 9.69
CA LEU A 523 -11.36 25.17 9.60
C LEU A 523 -11.91 26.11 10.70
N LYS A 524 -12.98 25.71 11.39
CA LYS A 524 -13.54 26.47 12.52
C LYS A 524 -12.88 26.16 13.87
N ARG A 525 -11.91 25.23 13.94
CA ARG A 525 -11.19 24.83 15.16
C ARG A 525 -10.07 25.77 15.55
#